data_290cbd91b35c5fb151fb43f0a363d74e
#
_entry.id   290cbd91b35c5fb151fb43f0a363d74e
#
_cell.length_a   1.000
_cell.length_b   1.000
_cell.length_c   1.000
_cell.angle_alpha   90.00
_cell.angle_beta   90.00
_cell.angle_gamma   90.00
#
_symmetry.space_group_name_H-M   'P 1'
#
loop_
_entity.id
_entity.type
_entity.pdbx_description
1 polymer ?
#
loop_
_entity_poly.entity_id
_entity_poly.type
_entity_poly.pdbx_seq_one_letter_code
_entity_poly.pdbx_strand_id
1 'polypeptide(L)'
;MRQVSTPAAHQRRPGAAGIARCRLGILLVSVLLAALVQTGRAAAMSSRLNDAQTELEEDTLSEEVNDPTAMLTQLRLFEFYTPENFRSQAQTNVALVQPIIPIARLSLLPVEQIIRPTVKLSTTATGPGAHTVTGMSDIQLYDLFQSQWPHLERWNLRWAIGTTFVFPTATDRKNGAGAWQIGPAAALAFAGVPNLWVGLLVQNPISFAYTRSDAIPQNTMLFQPGFSYRLGHGWYVKSTDSVWTINWRHGTPTTIPVSFGVGKISQLEGQMVDTWVSGERMAYEQSTAVTPMWTVRFGLNFIFPEFVLGR
;
A
#
# COMPACT_ATOMS: atom_id res chain seq x y z
N MET A 1 -52.41 -15.48 -41.33
CA MET A 1 -51.71 -15.96 -40.15
C MET A 1 -50.26 -16.22 -40.53
N ARG A 2 -49.31 -15.28 -40.18
CA ARG A 2 -47.89 -15.45 -40.38
C ARG A 2 -47.28 -15.57 -38.98
N GLN A 3 -46.67 -16.71 -38.70
CA GLN A 3 -45.88 -16.92 -37.48
C GLN A 3 -44.56 -16.16 -37.59
N VAL A 4 -44.27 -15.31 -36.61
CA VAL A 4 -42.99 -14.62 -36.44
C VAL A 4 -42.15 -15.49 -35.49
N SER A 5 -41.06 -16.06 -35.99
CA SER A 5 -40.07 -16.79 -35.23
C SER A 5 -39.09 -15.81 -34.58
N THR A 6 -38.99 -15.86 -33.24
CA THR A 6 -38.04 -15.13 -32.45
C THR A 6 -36.65 -15.83 -32.52
N PRO A 7 -35.55 -15.14 -32.73
CA PRO A 7 -34.21 -15.75 -32.69
C PRO A 7 -33.74 -15.95 -31.23
N ALA A 8 -33.24 -17.14 -30.97
CA ALA A 8 -32.63 -17.53 -29.69
C ALA A 8 -31.37 -16.71 -29.41
N ALA A 9 -31.30 -16.11 -28.24
CA ALA A 9 -30.11 -15.44 -27.71
C ALA A 9 -29.01 -16.47 -27.42
N HIS A 10 -27.92 -16.40 -28.16
CA HIS A 10 -26.71 -17.14 -27.92
C HIS A 10 -26.00 -16.56 -26.67
N GLN A 11 -26.18 -17.19 -25.52
CA GLN A 11 -25.34 -16.97 -24.35
C GLN A 11 -23.91 -17.41 -24.68
N ARG A 12 -23.03 -16.46 -24.95
CA ARG A 12 -21.59 -16.72 -25.02
C ARG A 12 -21.09 -16.95 -23.58
N ARG A 13 -20.64 -18.16 -23.30
CA ARG A 13 -19.85 -18.48 -22.08
C ARG A 13 -18.57 -17.64 -22.07
N PRO A 14 -18.16 -17.08 -20.91
CA PRO A 14 -16.91 -16.34 -20.82
C PRO A 14 -15.75 -17.27 -21.18
N GLY A 15 -14.86 -16.81 -22.06
CA GLY A 15 -13.76 -17.60 -22.60
C GLY A 15 -12.76 -18.02 -21.51
N ALA A 16 -12.29 -19.24 -21.59
CA ALA A 16 -11.33 -19.89 -20.69
C ALA A 16 -10.03 -19.09 -20.45
N ALA A 17 -9.69 -18.13 -21.31
CA ALA A 17 -8.49 -17.30 -21.20
C ALA A 17 -8.53 -16.28 -20.03
N GLY A 18 -9.71 -15.79 -19.63
CA GLY A 18 -9.84 -14.88 -18.48
C GLY A 18 -9.64 -15.60 -17.14
N ILE A 19 -10.11 -16.86 -17.08
CA ILE A 19 -10.00 -17.71 -15.89
C ILE A 19 -8.55 -18.18 -15.66
N ALA A 20 -7.76 -18.39 -16.74
CA ALA A 20 -6.37 -18.81 -16.65
C ALA A 20 -5.44 -17.71 -16.08
N ARG A 21 -5.69 -16.44 -16.42
CA ARG A 21 -4.87 -15.31 -15.92
C ARG A 21 -5.14 -15.02 -14.45
N CYS A 22 -6.38 -15.15 -13.99
CA CYS A 22 -6.73 -15.01 -12.58
C CYS A 22 -6.14 -16.16 -11.73
N ARG A 23 -6.10 -17.39 -12.28
CA ARG A 23 -5.49 -18.55 -11.61
C ARG A 23 -3.98 -18.43 -11.46
N LEU A 24 -3.29 -17.73 -12.37
CA LEU A 24 -1.83 -17.56 -12.30
C LEU A 24 -1.43 -16.61 -11.15
N GLY A 25 -2.16 -15.52 -10.90
CA GLY A 25 -1.96 -14.64 -9.74
C GLY A 25 -2.19 -15.36 -8.40
N ILE A 26 -3.28 -16.12 -8.31
CA ILE A 26 -3.61 -16.91 -7.10
C ILE A 26 -2.59 -18.04 -6.89
N LEU A 27 -2.08 -18.69 -7.95
CA LEU A 27 -1.06 -19.74 -7.86
C LEU A 27 0.30 -19.21 -7.39
N LEU A 28 0.72 -18.03 -7.83
CA LEU A 28 1.96 -17.40 -7.35
C LEU A 28 1.90 -17.07 -5.86
N VAL A 29 0.79 -16.55 -5.38
CA VAL A 29 0.57 -16.28 -3.96
C VAL A 29 0.49 -17.59 -3.15
N SER A 30 -0.17 -18.62 -3.69
CA SER A 30 -0.29 -19.93 -3.01
C SER A 30 1.05 -20.67 -2.93
N VAL A 31 1.90 -20.57 -3.95
CA VAL A 31 3.25 -21.17 -3.95
C VAL A 31 4.17 -20.44 -2.97
N LEU A 32 4.09 -19.10 -2.87
CA LEU A 32 4.83 -18.33 -1.86
C LEU A 32 4.37 -18.65 -0.43
N LEU A 33 3.08 -18.79 -0.19
CA LEU A 33 2.54 -19.22 1.11
C LEU A 33 2.94 -20.67 1.46
N ALA A 34 2.92 -21.60 0.50
CA ALA A 34 3.31 -23.00 0.72
C ALA A 34 4.81 -23.14 1.00
N ALA A 35 5.67 -22.36 0.35
CA ALA A 35 7.11 -22.32 0.62
C ALA A 35 7.40 -21.79 2.04
N LEU A 36 6.66 -20.77 2.50
CA LEU A 36 6.77 -20.20 3.84
C LEU A 36 6.35 -21.17 4.95
N VAL A 37 5.41 -22.07 4.69
CA VAL A 37 4.93 -23.07 5.66
C VAL A 37 5.88 -24.25 5.78
N GLN A 38 6.61 -24.63 4.73
CA GLN A 38 7.47 -25.81 4.72
C GLN A 38 8.86 -25.60 5.34
N THR A 39 9.40 -24.36 5.33
CA THR A 39 10.72 -24.08 5.91
C THR A 39 10.71 -23.95 7.44
N GLY A 40 9.54 -23.85 8.06
CA GLY A 40 9.40 -23.69 9.52
C GLY A 40 9.75 -24.91 10.39
N ARG A 41 10.14 -26.05 9.82
CA ARG A 41 10.36 -27.28 10.58
C ARG A 41 11.82 -27.69 10.87
N ALA A 42 12.81 -27.00 10.33
CA ALA A 42 14.21 -27.50 10.38
C ALA A 42 15.16 -26.82 11.39
N ALA A 43 14.72 -25.84 12.16
CA ALA A 43 15.64 -25.08 13.02
C ALA A 43 15.29 -25.14 14.53
N ALA A 44 14.86 -26.26 15.03
CA ALA A 44 14.61 -26.42 16.46
C ALA A 44 15.78 -27.11 17.12
N MET A 45 16.86 -26.42 17.44
CA MET A 45 17.73 -26.82 18.57
C MET A 45 19.05 -26.04 18.73
N SER A 46 19.07 -24.75 18.65
CA SER A 46 20.14 -24.04 19.34
C SER A 46 19.68 -22.64 19.74
N SER A 47 19.71 -22.44 21.02
CA SER A 47 19.70 -21.15 21.72
C SER A 47 18.32 -20.53 22.07
N ARG A 48 17.79 -20.92 23.21
CA ARG A 48 16.75 -20.18 23.93
C ARG A 48 17.12 -18.72 24.19
N LEU A 49 18.40 -18.37 24.19
CA LEU A 49 18.88 -16.99 24.35
C LEU A 49 18.78 -16.21 23.03
N ASN A 50 19.09 -16.82 21.90
CA ASN A 50 18.92 -16.19 20.60
C ASN A 50 17.43 -16.06 20.24
N ASP A 51 16.61 -17.04 20.63
CA ASP A 51 15.16 -16.97 20.41
C ASP A 51 14.53 -15.78 21.14
N ALA A 52 14.92 -15.52 22.38
CA ALA A 52 14.41 -14.38 23.16
C ALA A 52 14.86 -13.03 22.60
N GLN A 53 16.08 -12.92 22.06
CA GLN A 53 16.54 -11.70 21.40
C GLN A 53 15.81 -11.50 20.07
N THR A 54 15.63 -12.55 19.29
CA THR A 54 14.88 -12.50 18.03
C THR A 54 13.43 -12.09 18.27
N GLU A 55 12.76 -12.64 19.29
CA GLU A 55 11.42 -12.25 19.67
C GLU A 55 11.29 -10.77 20.04
N LEU A 56 12.27 -10.23 20.78
CA LEU A 56 12.31 -8.79 21.10
C LEU A 56 12.50 -7.91 19.87
N GLU A 57 13.33 -8.34 18.93
CA GLU A 57 13.51 -7.65 17.65
C GLU A 57 12.27 -7.70 16.79
N GLU A 58 11.65 -8.87 16.63
CA GLU A 58 10.38 -9.04 15.90
C GLU A 58 9.27 -8.16 16.48
N ASP A 59 9.17 -8.12 17.82
CA ASP A 59 8.20 -7.32 18.52
C ASP A 59 8.44 -5.82 18.35
N THR A 60 9.67 -5.36 18.41
CA THR A 60 10.03 -3.94 18.18
C THR A 60 9.73 -3.54 16.73
N LEU A 61 10.14 -4.36 15.77
CA LEU A 61 9.91 -4.11 14.36
C LEU A 61 8.43 -4.10 13.99
N SER A 62 7.57 -4.85 14.71
CA SER A 62 6.13 -4.86 14.46
C SER A 62 5.45 -3.51 14.74
N GLU A 63 6.01 -2.68 15.60
CA GLU A 63 5.58 -1.31 15.82
C GLU A 63 6.10 -0.36 14.73
N GLU A 64 7.34 -0.56 14.28
CA GLU A 64 8.02 0.35 13.36
C GLU A 64 7.68 0.10 11.89
N VAL A 65 7.39 -1.13 11.50
CA VAL A 65 7.16 -1.49 10.09
C VAL A 65 5.99 -0.73 9.45
N ASN A 66 5.00 -0.35 10.24
CA ASN A 66 3.82 0.39 9.80
C ASN A 66 3.94 1.92 9.99
N ASP A 67 4.98 2.40 10.68
CA ASP A 67 5.17 3.81 10.97
C ASP A 67 5.81 4.56 9.78
N PRO A 68 5.14 5.56 9.19
CA PRO A 68 5.71 6.34 8.10
C PRO A 68 6.89 7.23 8.51
N THR A 69 7.12 7.39 9.82
CA THR A 69 8.23 8.19 10.38
C THR A 69 9.39 7.33 10.90
N ALA A 70 9.30 6.00 10.79
CA ALA A 70 10.37 5.11 11.23
C ALA A 70 11.59 5.20 10.30
N MET A 71 12.77 5.29 10.91
CA MET A 71 14.07 5.26 10.20
C MET A 71 14.47 3.82 9.87
N LEU A 72 13.58 3.11 9.19
CA LEU A 72 13.67 1.70 8.90
C LEU A 72 13.69 1.45 7.39
N THR A 73 14.80 0.91 6.87
CA THR A 73 14.89 0.54 5.46
C THR A 73 14.02 -0.67 5.18
N GLN A 74 13.16 -0.56 4.18
CA GLN A 74 12.23 -1.61 3.79
C GLN A 74 12.13 -1.71 2.28
N LEU A 75 11.92 -2.93 1.78
CA LEU A 75 11.43 -3.18 0.43
C LEU A 75 10.05 -3.82 0.55
N ARG A 76 9.02 -3.06 0.20
CA ARG A 76 7.62 -3.48 0.28
C ARG A 76 7.12 -3.97 -1.07
N LEU A 77 6.53 -5.16 -1.09
CA LEU A 77 5.88 -5.78 -2.23
C LEU A 77 4.43 -6.05 -1.85
N PHE A 78 3.49 -5.36 -2.47
CA PHE A 78 2.07 -5.49 -2.13
C PHE A 78 1.27 -5.93 -3.35
N GLU A 79 0.22 -6.70 -3.10
CA GLU A 79 -0.80 -7.07 -4.08
C GLU A 79 -2.18 -6.78 -3.52
N PHE A 80 -2.96 -5.99 -4.24
CA PHE A 80 -4.33 -5.59 -3.90
C PHE A 80 -5.27 -6.15 -4.96
N TYR A 81 -6.06 -7.14 -4.60
CA TYR A 81 -7.02 -7.78 -5.49
C TYR A 81 -8.44 -7.34 -5.14
N THR A 82 -9.14 -6.79 -6.12
CA THR A 82 -10.52 -6.31 -6.01
C THR A 82 -11.41 -7.17 -6.89
N PRO A 83 -12.14 -8.15 -6.31
CA PRO A 83 -13.05 -9.01 -7.09
C PRO A 83 -14.31 -8.30 -7.54
N GLU A 84 -14.75 -7.27 -6.80
CA GLU A 84 -15.97 -6.52 -7.10
C GLU A 84 -15.73 -5.02 -7.06
N ASN A 85 -16.19 -4.35 -8.10
CA ASN A 85 -16.14 -2.90 -8.23
C ASN A 85 -17.55 -2.33 -8.34
N PHE A 86 -17.80 -1.17 -7.77
CA PHE A 86 -18.99 -0.38 -8.09
C PHE A 86 -18.96 0.00 -9.57
N ARG A 87 -20.08 -0.15 -10.25
CA ARG A 87 -20.28 0.27 -11.65
C ARG A 87 -19.39 -0.45 -12.69
N SER A 88 -18.86 -1.63 -12.34
CA SER A 88 -18.12 -2.46 -13.28
C SER A 88 -18.28 -3.93 -12.93
N GLN A 89 -18.27 -4.78 -13.96
CA GLN A 89 -18.20 -6.24 -13.79
C GLN A 89 -16.76 -6.76 -13.83
N ALA A 90 -15.80 -5.86 -13.98
CA ALA A 90 -14.40 -6.21 -14.05
C ALA A 90 -13.82 -6.48 -12.65
N GLN A 91 -12.95 -7.46 -12.58
CA GLN A 91 -12.04 -7.63 -11.45
C GLN A 91 -10.78 -6.79 -11.71
N THR A 92 -10.29 -6.14 -10.68
CA THR A 92 -9.12 -5.27 -10.79
C THR A 92 -8.05 -5.66 -9.78
N ASN A 93 -6.80 -5.30 -10.06
CA ASN A 93 -5.72 -5.52 -9.11
C ASN A 93 -4.64 -4.45 -9.25
N VAL A 94 -3.85 -4.29 -8.19
CA VAL A 94 -2.69 -3.42 -8.14
C VAL A 94 -1.55 -4.17 -7.46
N ALA A 95 -0.50 -4.44 -8.22
CA ALA A 95 0.79 -4.85 -7.67
C ALA A 95 1.67 -3.62 -7.49
N LEU A 96 2.32 -3.47 -6.34
CA LEU A 96 3.21 -2.35 -6.11
C LEU A 96 4.54 -2.75 -5.47
N VAL A 97 5.56 -2.00 -5.82
CA VAL A 97 6.89 -2.04 -5.24
C VAL A 97 7.17 -0.68 -4.61
N GLN A 98 7.54 -0.70 -3.33
CA GLN A 98 7.74 0.52 -2.56
C GLN A 98 8.96 0.38 -1.63
N PRO A 99 10.16 0.76 -2.07
CA PRO A 99 11.30 0.91 -1.17
C PRO A 99 11.08 2.09 -0.22
N ILE A 100 11.51 1.93 1.02
CA ILE A 100 11.61 2.99 2.02
C ILE A 100 13.10 3.16 2.33
N ILE A 101 13.61 4.36 2.10
CA ILE A 101 15.03 4.67 2.19
C ILE A 101 15.20 5.79 3.21
N PRO A 102 15.54 5.47 4.47
CA PRO A 102 15.90 6.46 5.46
C PRO A 102 17.33 6.97 5.20
N ILE A 103 17.52 8.28 5.37
CA ILE A 103 18.81 8.96 5.29
C ILE A 103 19.07 9.62 6.63
N ALA A 104 20.21 9.26 7.24
CA ALA A 104 20.64 9.86 8.50
C ALA A 104 20.98 11.33 8.33
N ARG A 105 21.10 12.03 9.44
CA ARG A 105 21.52 13.45 9.48
C ARG A 105 22.85 13.63 8.79
N LEU A 106 22.89 14.47 7.78
CA LEU A 106 24.11 14.89 7.12
C LEU A 106 24.60 16.21 7.72
N SER A 107 25.89 16.48 7.63
CA SER A 107 26.49 17.73 8.13
C SER A 107 25.87 18.99 7.50
N LEU A 108 25.40 18.90 6.25
CA LEU A 108 24.72 19.97 5.51
C LEU A 108 23.22 20.04 5.79
N LEU A 109 22.60 18.93 6.19
CA LEU A 109 21.17 18.83 6.50
C LEU A 109 21.01 18.15 7.85
N PRO A 110 20.87 18.92 8.95
CA PRO A 110 20.81 18.37 10.31
C PRO A 110 19.43 17.78 10.65
N VAL A 111 18.72 17.26 9.65
CA VAL A 111 17.44 16.57 9.76
C VAL A 111 17.55 15.18 9.15
N GLU A 112 16.77 14.26 9.65
CA GLU A 112 16.61 12.94 9.08
C GLU A 112 15.62 13.03 7.90
N GLN A 113 15.84 12.20 6.88
CA GLN A 113 15.03 12.20 5.67
C GLN A 113 14.55 10.78 5.37
N ILE A 114 13.32 10.66 4.88
CA ILE A 114 12.74 9.39 4.44
C ILE A 114 12.25 9.57 3.01
N ILE A 115 12.87 8.85 2.09
CA ILE A 115 12.49 8.81 0.69
C ILE A 115 11.69 7.54 0.43
N ARG A 116 10.49 7.67 -0.18
CA ARG A 116 9.60 6.54 -0.44
C ARG A 116 9.00 6.62 -1.84
N PRO A 117 9.71 6.12 -2.88
CA PRO A 117 9.14 5.93 -4.21
C PRO A 117 8.13 4.78 -4.22
N THR A 118 7.10 4.90 -5.03
CA THR A 118 6.08 3.87 -5.22
C THR A 118 5.85 3.67 -6.72
N VAL A 119 6.10 2.46 -7.19
CA VAL A 119 5.83 2.01 -8.55
C VAL A 119 4.67 1.01 -8.50
N LYS A 120 3.66 1.22 -9.36
CA LYS A 120 2.46 0.39 -9.40
C LYS A 120 2.24 -0.18 -10.80
N LEU A 121 1.89 -1.46 -10.86
CA LEU A 121 1.30 -2.10 -12.03
C LEU A 121 -0.18 -2.34 -11.72
N SER A 122 -1.06 -1.68 -12.48
CA SER A 122 -2.49 -1.70 -12.19
C SER A 122 -3.26 -2.32 -13.35
N THR A 123 -4.19 -3.21 -13.01
CA THR A 123 -5.26 -3.67 -13.91
C THR A 123 -6.52 -2.91 -13.53
N THR A 124 -6.92 -1.96 -14.35
CA THR A 124 -8.01 -1.02 -14.08
C THR A 124 -9.19 -1.29 -15.01
N ALA A 125 -10.41 -1.20 -14.47
CA ALA A 125 -11.63 -1.34 -15.25
C ALA A 125 -11.81 -0.14 -16.20
N THR A 126 -12.24 -0.41 -17.43
CA THR A 126 -12.41 0.64 -18.44
C THR A 126 -13.83 1.21 -18.48
N GLY A 127 -14.79 0.58 -17.79
CA GLY A 127 -16.18 1.01 -17.74
C GLY A 127 -17.10 -0.04 -17.10
N PRO A 128 -18.41 0.02 -17.37
CA PRO A 128 -19.42 -0.83 -16.71
C PRO A 128 -19.32 -2.33 -17.02
N GLY A 129 -18.68 -2.71 -18.14
CA GLY A 129 -18.46 -4.12 -18.50
C GLY A 129 -17.30 -4.75 -17.74
N ALA A 130 -16.91 -5.95 -18.20
CA ALA A 130 -15.78 -6.71 -17.64
C ALA A 130 -14.42 -6.38 -18.29
N HIS A 131 -14.34 -5.31 -19.06
CA HIS A 131 -13.11 -4.93 -19.76
C HIS A 131 -12.14 -4.21 -18.83
N THR A 132 -10.87 -4.58 -18.93
CA THR A 132 -9.78 -4.00 -18.16
C THR A 132 -8.61 -3.62 -19.06
N VAL A 133 -7.79 -2.71 -18.57
CA VAL A 133 -6.47 -2.37 -19.10
C VAL A 133 -5.42 -2.57 -18.03
N THR A 134 -4.30 -3.17 -18.39
CA THR A 134 -3.16 -3.38 -17.49
C THR A 134 -1.98 -2.55 -17.95
N GLY A 135 -1.36 -1.83 -17.04
CA GLY A 135 -0.18 -1.02 -17.32
C GLY A 135 0.41 -0.40 -16.05
N MET A 136 1.56 0.22 -16.20
CA MET A 136 2.14 1.02 -15.13
C MET A 136 1.23 2.21 -14.82
N SER A 137 1.10 2.52 -13.52
CA SER A 137 0.49 3.75 -13.04
C SER A 137 1.53 4.88 -12.92
N ASP A 138 1.06 6.06 -12.60
CA ASP A 138 1.94 7.18 -12.28
C ASP A 138 2.83 6.83 -11.06
N ILE A 139 4.14 7.08 -11.18
CA ILE A 139 5.09 6.91 -10.09
C ILE A 139 4.86 8.01 -9.07
N GLN A 140 4.81 7.64 -7.80
CA GLN A 140 4.68 8.56 -6.68
C GLN A 140 5.94 8.53 -5.83
N LEU A 141 6.37 9.68 -5.34
CA LEU A 141 7.53 9.83 -4.46
C LEU A 141 7.13 10.67 -3.25
N TYR A 142 7.40 10.17 -2.05
CA TYR A 142 7.39 10.96 -0.82
C TYR A 142 8.80 11.27 -0.41
N ASP A 143 8.99 12.50 0.03
CA ASP A 143 10.21 13.00 0.61
C ASP A 143 9.85 13.70 1.92
N LEU A 144 10.08 13.02 3.03
CA LEU A 144 9.71 13.47 4.37
C LEU A 144 10.96 13.77 5.18
N PHE A 145 10.95 14.91 5.83
CA PHE A 145 11.99 15.37 6.74
C PHE A 145 11.48 15.33 8.17
N GLN A 146 12.24 14.77 9.06
CA GLN A 146 11.94 14.72 10.49
C GLN A 146 13.08 15.27 11.32
N SER A 147 12.72 15.84 12.46
CA SER A 147 13.67 16.29 13.47
C SER A 147 13.20 15.81 14.83
N GLN A 148 14.12 15.41 15.66
CA GLN A 148 13.81 15.07 17.04
C GLN A 148 13.50 16.37 17.79
N TRP A 149 12.33 16.44 18.38
CA TRP A 149 11.95 17.51 19.28
C TRP A 149 11.89 16.94 20.70
N PRO A 150 12.85 17.30 21.58
CA PRO A 150 12.98 16.69 22.92
C PRO A 150 11.73 16.73 23.77
N HIS A 151 10.85 17.71 23.53
CA HIS A 151 9.58 17.83 24.28
C HIS A 151 8.49 16.86 23.82
N LEU A 152 8.58 16.31 22.58
CA LEU A 152 7.61 15.36 22.05
C LEU A 152 8.04 13.91 22.26
N GLU A 153 9.33 13.64 22.41
CA GLU A 153 9.86 12.29 22.68
C GLU A 153 9.27 11.69 23.96
N ARG A 154 9.08 12.51 25.02
CA ARG A 154 8.44 12.06 26.27
C ARG A 154 7.02 11.52 26.11
N TRP A 155 6.37 11.86 24.98
CA TRP A 155 5.03 11.40 24.63
C TRP A 155 5.03 10.28 23.60
N ASN A 156 6.21 9.81 23.19
CA ASN A 156 6.38 8.90 22.03
C ASN A 156 5.62 9.39 20.78
N LEU A 157 5.67 10.71 20.56
CA LEU A 157 5.07 11.37 19.41
C LEU A 157 6.19 11.72 18.41
N ARG A 158 6.06 11.19 17.19
CA ARG A 158 6.93 11.46 16.05
C ARG A 158 6.16 12.21 14.98
N TRP A 159 6.84 13.08 14.27
CA TRP A 159 6.26 13.82 13.16
C TRP A 159 7.28 14.00 12.05
N ALA A 160 6.77 14.10 10.83
CA ALA A 160 7.57 14.44 9.65
C ALA A 160 6.77 15.38 8.75
N ILE A 161 7.46 16.27 8.07
CA ILE A 161 6.88 17.14 7.04
C ILE A 161 7.72 17.03 5.77
N GLY A 162 7.12 17.29 4.64
CA GLY A 162 7.83 17.21 3.38
C GLY A 162 6.94 17.41 2.18
N THR A 163 7.25 16.68 1.13
CA THR A 163 6.65 16.87 -0.19
C THR A 163 6.25 15.54 -0.80
N THR A 164 5.13 15.53 -1.51
CA THR A 164 4.73 14.45 -2.40
C THR A 164 4.88 14.89 -3.85
N PHE A 165 5.39 13.99 -4.70
CA PHE A 165 5.50 14.17 -6.14
C PHE A 165 4.76 13.06 -6.86
N VAL A 166 4.10 13.39 -7.99
CA VAL A 166 3.51 12.40 -8.90
C VAL A 166 4.04 12.68 -10.29
N PHE A 167 4.64 11.66 -10.89
CA PHE A 167 5.22 11.70 -12.22
C PHE A 167 4.26 11.04 -13.21
N PRO A 168 3.91 11.66 -14.34
CA PRO A 168 2.96 11.12 -15.32
C PRO A 168 3.61 10.02 -16.18
N THR A 169 3.95 8.91 -15.53
CA THR A 169 4.65 7.76 -16.14
C THR A 169 3.71 6.62 -16.53
N ALA A 170 2.40 6.80 -16.32
CA ALA A 170 1.41 5.77 -16.65
C ALA A 170 1.46 5.40 -18.14
N THR A 171 1.44 4.10 -18.40
CA THR A 171 1.48 3.56 -19.78
C THR A 171 0.12 3.54 -20.44
N ASP A 172 -0.95 3.72 -19.67
CA ASP A 172 -2.32 3.88 -20.15
C ASP A 172 -3.03 5.04 -19.45
N ARG A 173 -3.92 5.71 -20.18
CA ARG A 173 -4.69 6.87 -19.67
C ARG A 173 -5.62 6.53 -18.50
N LYS A 174 -6.00 5.26 -18.32
CA LYS A 174 -6.82 4.80 -17.20
C LYS A 174 -6.02 4.56 -15.94
N ASN A 175 -4.69 4.42 -16.06
CA ASN A 175 -3.79 4.14 -14.95
C ASN A 175 -3.06 5.37 -14.43
N GLY A 176 -3.29 6.56 -15.01
CA GLY A 176 -2.65 7.80 -14.57
C GLY A 176 -3.41 9.07 -14.91
N ALA A 177 -3.11 10.12 -14.16
CA ALA A 177 -3.74 11.43 -14.31
C ALA A 177 -3.25 12.22 -15.54
N GLY A 178 -2.08 11.85 -16.11
CA GLY A 178 -1.46 12.60 -17.20
C GLY A 178 -0.99 13.99 -16.78
N ALA A 179 -0.64 14.17 -15.52
CA ALA A 179 -0.24 15.45 -14.95
C ALA A 179 0.93 15.29 -13.98
N TRP A 180 1.88 16.20 -14.06
CA TRP A 180 2.90 16.40 -13.03
C TRP A 180 2.26 17.01 -11.81
N GLN A 181 2.48 16.42 -10.65
CA GLN A 181 1.90 16.91 -9.41
C GLN A 181 2.99 17.08 -8.35
N ILE A 182 2.86 18.11 -7.54
CA ILE A 182 3.68 18.38 -6.36
C ILE A 182 2.77 18.92 -5.26
N GLY A 183 3.09 18.64 -4.02
CA GLY A 183 2.34 19.20 -2.91
C GLY A 183 2.88 18.85 -1.55
N PRO A 184 2.34 19.44 -0.48
CA PRO A 184 2.78 19.17 0.88
C PRO A 184 2.43 17.76 1.32
N ALA A 185 3.29 17.22 2.18
CA ALA A 185 3.05 15.96 2.90
C ALA A 185 3.42 16.16 4.38
N ALA A 186 2.67 15.52 5.27
CA ALA A 186 2.93 15.50 6.70
C ALA A 186 2.56 14.16 7.29
N ALA A 187 3.37 13.66 8.21
CA ALA A 187 3.12 12.43 8.95
C ALA A 187 3.16 12.70 10.46
N LEU A 188 2.30 12.00 11.19
CA LEU A 188 2.26 11.99 12.64
C LEU A 188 2.13 10.54 13.10
N ALA A 189 2.91 10.17 14.12
CA ALA A 189 2.89 8.84 14.70
C ALA A 189 2.93 8.94 16.23
N PHE A 190 2.14 8.15 16.90
CA PHE A 190 2.03 8.06 18.35
C PHE A 190 2.15 6.61 18.80
N ALA A 191 3.08 6.34 19.70
CA ALA A 191 3.34 5.03 20.29
C ALA A 191 3.42 5.12 21.84
N GLY A 192 2.65 6.02 22.45
CA GLY A 192 2.64 6.25 23.91
C GLY A 192 1.82 5.24 24.70
N VAL A 193 1.08 4.36 24.06
CA VAL A 193 0.36 3.25 24.69
C VAL A 193 1.09 1.95 24.38
N PRO A 194 1.40 1.11 25.38
CA PRO A 194 2.10 -0.15 25.15
C PRO A 194 1.40 -1.00 24.07
N ASN A 195 2.19 -1.54 23.16
CA ASN A 195 1.76 -2.37 22.04
C ASN A 195 0.89 -1.68 20.98
N LEU A 196 0.54 -0.41 21.13
CA LEU A 196 -0.31 0.33 20.21
C LEU A 196 0.48 1.43 19.51
N TRP A 197 0.53 1.35 18.20
CA TRP A 197 0.94 2.43 17.32
C TRP A 197 -0.28 3.00 16.60
N VAL A 198 -0.37 4.33 16.53
CA VAL A 198 -1.39 5.06 15.76
C VAL A 198 -0.69 6.12 14.91
N GLY A 199 -1.05 6.23 13.65
CA GLY A 199 -0.43 7.19 12.75
C GLY A 199 -1.39 7.79 11.74
N LEU A 200 -0.94 8.89 11.15
CA LEU A 200 -1.63 9.59 10.08
C LEU A 200 -0.60 10.14 9.10
N LEU A 201 -0.75 9.82 7.82
CA LEU A 201 -0.03 10.49 6.73
C LEU A 201 -1.06 11.29 5.91
N VAL A 202 -0.79 12.57 5.73
CA VAL A 202 -1.61 13.48 4.93
C VAL A 202 -0.79 14.03 3.78
N GLN A 203 -1.40 14.12 2.58
CA GLN A 203 -0.75 14.60 1.39
C GLN A 203 -1.75 15.36 0.53
N ASN A 204 -1.27 16.34 -0.21
CA ASN A 204 -2.09 17.06 -1.19
C ASN A 204 -1.32 17.28 -2.50
N PRO A 205 -1.18 16.26 -3.36
CA PRO A 205 -0.59 16.43 -4.67
C PRO A 205 -1.47 17.35 -5.54
N ILE A 206 -0.85 18.40 -6.08
CA ILE A 206 -1.48 19.44 -6.90
C ILE A 206 -0.84 19.43 -8.29
N SER A 207 -1.64 19.30 -9.34
CA SER A 207 -1.13 19.33 -10.70
C SER A 207 -0.72 20.74 -11.12
N PHE A 208 0.45 20.84 -11.76
CA PHE A 208 1.01 22.09 -12.24
C PHE A 208 1.39 22.06 -13.74
N ALA A 209 1.53 20.86 -14.33
CA ALA A 209 1.79 20.67 -15.75
C ALA A 209 1.11 19.41 -16.26
N TYR A 210 0.78 19.36 -17.53
CA TYR A 210 -0.01 18.29 -18.12
C TYR A 210 0.70 17.71 -19.34
N THR A 211 0.64 16.38 -19.49
CA THR A 211 1.20 15.65 -20.63
C THR A 211 0.14 15.36 -21.70
N ARG A 212 -1.14 15.60 -21.38
CA ARG A 212 -2.27 15.39 -22.27
C ARG A 212 -3.25 16.55 -22.16
N SER A 213 -3.90 16.89 -23.28
CA SER A 213 -4.92 17.94 -23.34
C SER A 213 -6.22 17.58 -22.61
N ASP A 214 -6.49 16.29 -22.41
CA ASP A 214 -7.65 15.74 -21.73
C ASP A 214 -7.37 15.42 -20.24
N ALA A 215 -6.20 15.78 -19.73
CA ALA A 215 -5.85 15.56 -18.33
C ALA A 215 -6.72 16.42 -17.40
N ILE A 216 -7.26 15.78 -16.36
CA ILE A 216 -8.09 16.47 -15.37
C ILE A 216 -7.18 17.07 -14.30
N PRO A 217 -7.30 18.36 -13.99
CA PRO A 217 -6.57 18.98 -12.88
C PRO A 217 -6.78 18.21 -11.58
N GLN A 218 -5.71 17.99 -10.84
CA GLN A 218 -5.72 17.29 -9.56
C GLN A 218 -5.39 18.27 -8.43
N ASN A 219 -6.23 18.30 -7.41
CA ASN A 219 -6.01 18.98 -6.15
C ASN A 219 -6.83 18.24 -5.08
N THR A 220 -6.40 17.03 -4.77
CA THR A 220 -7.12 16.09 -3.93
C THR A 220 -6.29 15.80 -2.69
N MET A 221 -6.91 15.92 -1.53
CA MET A 221 -6.26 15.60 -0.28
C MET A 221 -6.34 14.09 -0.01
N LEU A 222 -5.20 13.49 0.34
CA LEU A 222 -5.07 12.08 0.66
C LEU A 222 -4.76 11.95 2.14
N PHE A 223 -5.59 11.18 2.86
CA PHE A 223 -5.39 10.83 4.25
C PHE A 223 -5.15 9.34 4.36
N GLN A 224 -4.12 8.95 5.05
CA GLN A 224 -3.79 7.56 5.33
C GLN A 224 -3.70 7.37 6.84
N PRO A 225 -4.85 7.24 7.54
CA PRO A 225 -4.87 6.89 8.95
C PRO A 225 -4.47 5.43 9.12
N GLY A 226 -3.87 5.12 10.26
CA GLY A 226 -3.52 3.75 10.56
C GLY A 226 -3.33 3.50 12.03
N PHE A 227 -3.51 2.25 12.42
CA PHE A 227 -3.06 1.72 13.69
C PHE A 227 -2.47 0.33 13.52
N SER A 228 -1.60 -0.05 14.45
CA SER A 228 -1.09 -1.40 14.61
C SER A 228 -1.10 -1.74 16.10
N TYR A 229 -1.55 -2.94 16.44
CA TYR A 229 -1.52 -3.45 17.80
C TYR A 229 -0.77 -4.77 17.84
N ARG A 230 0.33 -4.80 18.61
CA ARG A 230 1.19 -5.95 18.80
C ARG A 230 0.53 -7.00 19.69
N LEU A 231 0.57 -8.26 19.26
CA LEU A 231 0.04 -9.42 19.98
C LEU A 231 1.14 -10.25 20.63
N GLY A 232 2.41 -9.98 20.33
CA GLY A 232 3.58 -10.75 20.75
C GLY A 232 4.01 -11.80 19.73
N HIS A 233 5.27 -12.27 19.87
CA HIS A 233 5.90 -13.24 18.96
C HIS A 233 5.87 -12.80 17.49
N GLY A 234 6.09 -11.49 17.25
CA GLY A 234 6.04 -10.87 15.92
C GLY A 234 4.64 -10.71 15.33
N TRP A 235 3.58 -11.21 15.97
CA TRP A 235 2.20 -11.03 15.49
C TRP A 235 1.63 -9.67 15.83
N TYR A 236 0.87 -9.11 14.89
CA TYR A 236 0.14 -7.86 15.09
C TYR A 236 -1.15 -7.83 14.27
N VAL A 237 -2.10 -7.02 14.70
CA VAL A 237 -3.26 -6.63 13.91
C VAL A 237 -3.10 -5.19 13.46
N LYS A 238 -3.64 -4.86 12.31
CA LYS A 238 -3.47 -3.53 11.73
C LYS A 238 -4.69 -3.05 10.96
N SER A 239 -4.80 -1.73 10.87
CA SER A 239 -5.57 -1.01 9.86
C SER A 239 -4.65 0.08 9.31
N THR A 240 -3.89 -0.24 8.28
CA THR A 240 -2.94 0.66 7.63
C THR A 240 -3.10 0.56 6.10
N ASP A 241 -2.39 1.42 5.38
CA ASP A 241 -2.33 1.41 3.91
C ASP A 241 -3.67 1.68 3.19
N SER A 242 -4.75 1.99 3.92
CA SER A 242 -5.99 2.52 3.36
C SER A 242 -5.87 4.01 3.13
N VAL A 243 -6.09 4.45 1.92
CA VAL A 243 -5.98 5.86 1.55
C VAL A 243 -7.38 6.45 1.36
N TRP A 244 -7.75 7.38 2.24
CA TRP A 244 -8.94 8.20 2.08
C TRP A 244 -8.64 9.31 1.09
N THR A 245 -9.42 9.38 0.04
CA THR A 245 -9.32 10.42 -0.98
C THR A 245 -10.40 11.46 -0.73
N ILE A 246 -10.03 12.70 -0.47
CA ILE A 246 -10.98 13.79 -0.23
C ILE A 246 -10.87 14.79 -1.38
N ASN A 247 -11.88 14.83 -2.22
CA ASN A 247 -11.99 15.83 -3.29
C ASN A 247 -12.50 17.15 -2.71
N TRP A 248 -11.61 18.00 -2.27
CA TRP A 248 -11.96 19.29 -1.67
C TRP A 248 -11.91 20.46 -2.65
N ARG A 249 -11.33 20.25 -3.83
CA ARG A 249 -11.25 21.26 -4.89
C ARG A 249 -11.66 20.65 -6.24
N HIS A 250 -10.84 19.83 -6.82
CA HIS A 250 -11.09 19.10 -8.08
C HIS A 250 -10.15 17.89 -8.17
N GLY A 251 -10.50 16.95 -9.00
CA GLY A 251 -9.73 15.73 -9.25
C GLY A 251 -10.46 14.45 -8.90
N THR A 252 -9.75 13.52 -8.27
CA THR A 252 -10.28 12.20 -7.91
C THR A 252 -11.44 12.32 -6.93
N PRO A 253 -12.56 11.63 -7.16
CA PRO A 253 -13.72 11.65 -6.26
C PRO A 253 -13.39 11.21 -4.84
N THR A 254 -14.17 11.69 -3.86
CA THR A 254 -14.02 11.30 -2.45
C THR A 254 -14.32 9.82 -2.26
N THR A 255 -13.38 9.11 -1.63
CA THR A 255 -13.52 7.72 -1.22
C THR A 255 -12.93 7.50 0.16
N ILE A 256 -13.63 6.73 1.01
CA ILE A 256 -13.20 6.42 2.37
C ILE A 256 -13.25 4.91 2.55
N PRO A 257 -12.18 4.18 2.21
CA PRO A 257 -12.05 2.77 2.54
C PRO A 257 -11.67 2.58 4.00
N VAL A 258 -12.10 1.46 4.57
CA VAL A 258 -11.67 0.99 5.89
C VAL A 258 -11.12 -0.43 5.77
N SER A 259 -10.05 -0.70 6.47
CA SER A 259 -9.39 -2.01 6.40
C SER A 259 -9.09 -2.57 7.77
N PHE A 260 -8.95 -3.88 7.80
CA PHE A 260 -8.44 -4.60 8.95
C PHE A 260 -7.64 -5.82 8.47
N GLY A 261 -6.54 -6.11 9.15
CA GLY A 261 -5.67 -7.20 8.77
C GLY A 261 -4.83 -7.71 9.93
N VAL A 262 -4.11 -8.78 9.66
CA VAL A 262 -3.16 -9.40 10.54
C VAL A 262 -1.84 -9.55 9.82
N GLY A 263 -0.75 -9.37 10.54
CA GLY A 263 0.60 -9.55 10.03
C GLY A 263 1.48 -10.29 11.02
N LYS A 264 2.60 -10.75 10.51
CA LYS A 264 3.64 -11.39 11.29
C LYS A 264 5.01 -10.99 10.78
N ILE A 265 5.85 -10.54 11.67
CA ILE A 265 7.29 -10.43 11.44
C ILE A 265 7.93 -11.76 11.80
N SER A 266 8.85 -12.19 10.98
CA SER A 266 9.58 -13.45 11.17
C SER A 266 10.99 -13.28 10.63
N GLN A 267 11.95 -13.96 11.25
CA GLN A 267 13.29 -14.06 10.72
C GLN A 267 13.40 -15.29 9.81
N LEU A 268 13.76 -15.08 8.54
CA LEU A 268 13.99 -16.13 7.55
C LEU A 268 15.45 -16.08 7.10
N GLU A 269 16.23 -17.11 7.43
CA GLU A 269 17.66 -17.19 7.06
C GLU A 269 18.46 -15.93 7.44
N GLY A 270 18.15 -15.32 8.58
CA GLY A 270 18.79 -14.08 9.04
C GLY A 270 18.18 -12.79 8.50
N GLN A 271 17.25 -12.86 7.54
CA GLN A 271 16.54 -11.70 7.02
C GLN A 271 15.22 -11.49 7.76
N MET A 272 14.98 -10.29 8.27
CA MET A 272 13.69 -9.93 8.85
C MET A 272 12.67 -9.69 7.73
N VAL A 273 11.55 -10.37 7.82
CA VAL A 273 10.46 -10.35 6.82
C VAL A 273 9.13 -10.14 7.54
N ASP A 274 8.38 -9.15 7.07
CA ASP A 274 7.00 -8.91 7.49
C ASP A 274 6.04 -9.41 6.41
N THR A 275 5.11 -10.27 6.81
CA THR A 275 4.04 -10.78 5.94
C THR A 275 2.69 -10.46 6.53
N TRP A 276 1.76 -9.96 5.71
CA TRP A 276 0.44 -9.63 6.21
C TRP A 276 -0.66 -9.84 5.16
N VAL A 277 -1.87 -10.00 5.66
CA VAL A 277 -3.10 -10.02 4.85
C VAL A 277 -4.11 -9.09 5.48
N SER A 278 -4.86 -8.36 4.66
CA SER A 278 -5.95 -7.50 5.12
C SER A 278 -7.14 -7.52 4.16
N GLY A 279 -8.33 -7.33 4.72
CA GLY A 279 -9.53 -6.99 3.97
C GLY A 279 -9.80 -5.49 4.04
N GLU A 280 -10.17 -4.89 2.93
CA GLU A 280 -10.59 -3.50 2.85
C GLU A 280 -11.98 -3.41 2.23
N ARG A 281 -12.83 -2.56 2.79
CA ARG A 281 -14.17 -2.27 2.28
C ARG A 281 -14.34 -0.78 2.10
N MET A 282 -14.98 -0.39 1.01
CA MET A 282 -15.39 0.99 0.81
C MET A 282 -16.53 1.34 1.79
N ALA A 283 -16.27 2.25 2.71
CA ALA A 283 -17.26 2.75 3.67
C ALA A 283 -18.04 3.93 3.11
N TYR A 284 -17.39 4.77 2.30
CA TYR A 284 -18.03 5.90 1.62
C TYR A 284 -17.40 6.14 0.25
N GLU A 285 -18.22 6.40 -0.75
CA GLU A 285 -17.79 6.88 -2.07
C GLU A 285 -18.71 7.98 -2.58
N GLN A 286 -18.13 8.97 -3.23
CA GLN A 286 -18.84 10.07 -3.88
C GLN A 286 -18.71 9.96 -5.40
N SER A 287 -18.83 8.81 -5.99
CA SER A 287 -18.37 8.67 -7.36
C SER A 287 -19.44 8.18 -8.34
N THR A 288 -19.36 8.69 -9.55
CA THR A 288 -19.91 8.08 -10.75
C THR A 288 -18.90 7.18 -11.46
N ALA A 289 -17.64 7.16 -11.02
CA ALA A 289 -16.56 6.34 -11.59
C ALA A 289 -16.56 4.92 -11.02
N VAL A 290 -15.78 4.04 -11.62
CA VAL A 290 -15.52 2.71 -11.09
C VAL A 290 -14.62 2.82 -9.87
N THR A 291 -15.09 2.26 -8.74
CA THR A 291 -14.34 2.24 -7.48
C THR A 291 -14.40 0.84 -6.87
N PRO A 292 -13.37 0.38 -6.14
CA PRO A 292 -13.40 -0.88 -5.42
C PRO A 292 -14.57 -0.95 -4.44
N MET A 293 -15.32 -2.05 -4.43
CA MET A 293 -16.33 -2.31 -3.41
C MET A 293 -15.68 -2.93 -2.17
N TRP A 294 -14.84 -3.92 -2.39
CA TRP A 294 -13.98 -4.52 -1.37
C TRP A 294 -12.70 -5.05 -2.02
N THR A 295 -11.64 -5.13 -1.26
CA THR A 295 -10.31 -5.52 -1.73
C THR A 295 -9.65 -6.45 -0.72
N VAL A 296 -9.05 -7.53 -1.17
CA VAL A 296 -8.13 -8.33 -0.38
C VAL A 296 -6.72 -7.86 -0.69
N ARG A 297 -5.92 -7.65 0.35
CA ARG A 297 -4.56 -7.12 0.22
C ARG A 297 -3.57 -8.06 0.89
N PHE A 298 -2.45 -8.24 0.24
CA PHE A 298 -1.32 -9.02 0.71
C PHE A 298 -0.07 -8.15 0.68
N GLY A 299 0.78 -8.33 1.66
CA GLY A 299 2.07 -7.66 1.70
C GLY A 299 3.19 -8.57 2.14
N LEU A 300 4.34 -8.34 1.52
CA LEU A 300 5.62 -8.92 1.84
C LEU A 300 6.63 -7.79 1.93
N ASN A 301 7.20 -7.57 3.12
CA ASN A 301 8.21 -6.54 3.35
C ASN A 301 9.51 -7.19 3.78
N PHE A 302 10.58 -6.89 3.08
CA PHE A 302 11.94 -7.18 3.53
C PHE A 302 12.44 -6.00 4.34
N ILE A 303 12.90 -6.25 5.56
CA ILE A 303 13.29 -5.24 6.53
C ILE A 303 14.81 -5.29 6.73
N PHE A 304 15.47 -4.14 6.65
CA PHE A 304 16.92 -4.01 6.78
C PHE A 304 17.26 -3.00 7.91
N PRO A 305 17.19 -3.42 9.19
CA PRO A 305 17.31 -2.51 10.33
C PRO A 305 18.65 -1.78 10.40
N GLU A 306 19.72 -2.44 9.97
CA GLU A 306 21.08 -1.91 10.03
C GLU A 306 21.43 -0.95 8.88
N PHE A 307 20.61 -0.93 7.84
CA PHE A 307 20.89 -0.16 6.63
C PHE A 307 20.20 1.19 6.66
N VAL A 308 20.95 2.25 7.00
CA VAL A 308 20.50 3.64 6.92
C VAL A 308 21.56 4.42 6.14
N LEU A 309 21.18 5.10 5.06
CA LEU A 309 22.11 5.90 4.26
C LEU A 309 22.71 7.03 5.11
N GLY A 310 24.04 7.19 5.06
CA GLY A 310 24.75 8.27 5.76
C GLY A 310 25.15 7.96 7.23
N ARG A 311 24.95 6.71 7.68
CA ARG A 311 25.55 6.19 8.92
C ARG A 311 26.89 5.56 8.68
#